data_9bd3ef04d08681bbeb0e242746c28be4
#
_entry.id   9bd3ef04d08681bbeb0e242746c28be4
#
_cell.length_a   1.000
_cell.length_b   1.000
_cell.length_c   1.000
_cell.angle_alpha   90.00
_cell.angle_beta   90.00
_cell.angle_gamma   90.00
#
_symmetry.space_group_name_H-M   'P 1'
#
loop_
_entity.id
_entity.type
_entity.pdbx_description
1 polymer ?
#
loop_
_entity_poly.entity_id
_entity_poly.type
_entity_poly.pdbx_seq_one_letter_code
_entity_poly.pdbx_strand_id
1 'polypeptide(L)'
;SQDFGFADQYTYRNPRTGRMTKKRHLEAPGAGDDIIGFLDYHDLGETSDGNAYLYIDYMKTRREHKQKGVATKLLDEFIKRFAPNPGSIINFGKIQNADMFSLFEKAKEKYPDHQIMGAKNFQ
;
A
#
# COMPACT_ATOMS: atom_id res chain seq x y z
N SER A 1 5.23 -16.64 -13.11
CA SER A 1 5.04 -15.66 -12.05
C SER A 1 6.39 -15.23 -11.49
N GLN A 2 6.57 -13.95 -11.33
CA GLN A 2 7.79 -13.43 -10.74
C GLN A 2 7.64 -13.37 -9.23
N ASP A 3 8.63 -13.90 -8.53
CA ASP A 3 8.77 -13.64 -7.10
C ASP A 3 9.41 -12.27 -6.93
N PHE A 4 8.63 -11.34 -6.39
CA PHE A 4 9.16 -10.02 -6.09
C PHE A 4 9.80 -10.05 -4.71
N GLY A 5 11.08 -9.69 -4.62
CA GLY A 5 11.69 -9.38 -3.33
C GLY A 5 11.24 -7.98 -2.95
N PHE A 6 10.48 -7.86 -1.86
CA PHE A 6 9.95 -6.55 -1.45
C PHE A 6 10.89 -5.90 -0.45
N ALA A 7 11.25 -4.65 -0.72
CA ALA A 7 12.01 -3.80 0.21
C ALA A 7 11.02 -2.89 0.94
N ASP A 8 11.18 -2.74 2.25
CA ASP A 8 10.16 -2.12 3.08
C ASP A 8 10.65 -1.04 4.02
N GLN A 9 10.98 0.07 3.61
CA GLN A 9 11.11 1.36 4.28
C GLN A 9 12.48 2.02 4.06
N TYR A 10 12.45 3.32 4.07
CA TYR A 10 13.65 4.12 3.98
C TYR A 10 13.49 5.40 4.81
N THR A 11 14.62 6.06 5.10
CA THR A 11 14.64 7.31 5.84
C THR A 11 14.85 8.46 4.86
N TYR A 12 14.16 9.55 5.07
CA TYR A 12 14.37 10.76 4.26
C TYR A 12 14.27 11.99 5.14
N ARG A 13 14.87 13.08 4.65
CA ARG A 13 14.75 14.38 5.31
C ARG A 13 13.51 15.10 4.79
N ASN A 14 12.61 15.44 5.69
CA ASN A 14 11.43 16.21 5.32
C ASN A 14 11.87 17.63 4.96
N PRO A 15 11.65 18.09 3.71
CA PRO A 15 12.10 19.41 3.28
C PRO A 15 11.40 20.56 4.01
N ARG A 16 10.23 20.31 4.57
CA ARG A 16 9.45 21.36 5.24
C ARG A 16 9.87 21.55 6.69
N THR A 17 10.22 20.48 7.39
CA THR A 17 10.59 20.53 8.81
C THR A 17 12.09 20.40 9.05
N GLY A 18 12.85 19.94 8.06
CA GLY A 18 14.27 19.63 8.21
C GLY A 18 14.56 18.39 9.04
N ARG A 19 13.54 17.71 9.51
CA ARG A 19 13.69 16.53 10.37
C ARG A 19 13.84 15.27 9.52
N MET A 20 14.63 14.33 10.02
CA MET A 20 14.69 12.99 9.46
C MET A 20 13.41 12.23 9.82
N THR A 21 12.76 11.71 8.81
CA THR A 21 11.50 10.98 8.96
C THR A 21 11.64 9.59 8.33
N LYS A 22 11.16 8.60 9.03
CA LYS A 22 11.14 7.24 8.51
C LYS A 22 9.90 7.06 7.63
N LYS A 23 10.09 7.07 6.33
CA LYS A 23 9.00 6.83 5.40
C LYS A 23 8.80 5.33 5.24
N ARG A 24 7.57 4.89 5.36
CA ARG A 24 7.18 3.50 5.14
C ARG A 24 6.93 3.30 3.65
N HIS A 25 7.58 2.31 3.10
CA HIS A 25 7.61 2.11 1.65
C HIS A 25 7.81 0.63 1.34
N LEU A 26 6.99 0.08 0.46
CA LEU A 26 7.10 -1.29 -0.03
C LEU A 26 7.32 -1.26 -1.53
N GLU A 27 8.40 -1.88 -1.99
CA GLU A 27 8.76 -1.92 -3.40
C GLU A 27 8.60 -3.32 -3.97
N ALA A 28 8.15 -3.40 -5.21
CA ALA A 28 8.16 -4.63 -6.00
C ALA A 28 9.26 -4.49 -7.07
N PRO A 29 10.44 -5.10 -6.88
CA PRO A 29 11.49 -5.06 -7.90
C PRO A 29 11.17 -5.97 -9.08
N GLY A 30 11.65 -5.55 -10.24
CA GLY A 30 11.59 -6.33 -11.48
C GLY A 30 12.90 -7.05 -11.73
N ALA A 31 13.22 -7.26 -13.01
CA ALA A 31 14.47 -7.85 -13.43
C ALA A 31 15.64 -6.90 -13.10
N GLY A 32 16.67 -7.42 -12.50
CA GLY A 32 17.81 -6.61 -12.06
C GLY A 32 17.43 -5.76 -10.87
N ASP A 33 17.86 -4.49 -10.87
CA ASP A 33 17.60 -3.53 -9.81
C ASP A 33 16.39 -2.62 -10.12
N ASP A 34 15.64 -2.92 -11.18
CA ASP A 34 14.51 -2.10 -11.57
C ASP A 34 13.34 -2.28 -10.61
N ILE A 35 12.77 -1.16 -10.19
CA ILE A 35 11.55 -1.15 -9.38
C ILE A 35 10.36 -1.06 -10.33
N ILE A 36 9.47 -2.05 -10.30
CA ILE A 36 8.30 -2.10 -11.18
C ILE A 36 7.04 -1.53 -10.52
N GLY A 37 7.06 -1.35 -9.22
CA GLY A 37 5.96 -0.74 -8.50
C GLY A 37 6.32 -0.48 -7.06
N PHE A 38 5.54 0.40 -6.41
CA PHE A 38 5.74 0.67 -4.99
C PHE A 38 4.45 1.13 -4.33
N LEU A 39 4.45 1.04 -3.01
CA LEU A 39 3.36 1.47 -2.15
C LEU A 39 3.96 2.25 -0.97
N ASP A 40 3.55 3.50 -0.86
CA ASP A 40 3.91 4.36 0.27
C ASP A 40 2.75 4.39 1.26
N TYR A 41 3.05 4.31 2.54
CA TYR A 41 2.02 4.29 3.56
C TYR A 41 2.47 4.99 4.84
N HIS A 42 1.49 5.36 5.65
CA HIS A 42 1.69 5.85 7.01
C HIS A 42 1.21 4.82 8.00
N ASP A 43 2.03 4.55 8.99
CA ASP A 43 1.65 3.71 10.12
C ASP A 43 1.04 4.65 11.18
N LEU A 44 -0.26 4.55 11.39
CA LEU A 44 -0.98 5.40 12.33
C LEU A 44 -1.08 4.76 13.73
N GLY A 45 -0.36 3.66 13.93
CA GLY A 45 -0.32 2.96 15.21
C GLY A 45 -1.23 1.75 15.24
N GLU A 46 -1.86 1.55 16.38
CA GLU A 46 -2.71 0.38 16.60
C GLU A 46 -4.11 0.82 17.03
N THR A 47 -5.09 -0.03 16.73
CA THR A 47 -6.44 0.10 17.27
C THR A 47 -6.44 -0.26 18.75
N SER A 48 -7.55 0.00 19.45
CA SER A 48 -7.69 -0.40 20.85
C SER A 48 -7.54 -1.91 21.07
N ASP A 49 -7.79 -2.70 20.02
CA ASP A 49 -7.64 -4.16 20.06
C ASP A 49 -6.25 -4.64 19.69
N GLY A 50 -5.31 -3.72 19.47
CA GLY A 50 -3.93 -4.06 19.11
C GLY A 50 -3.72 -4.39 17.65
N ASN A 51 -4.67 -4.07 16.80
CA ASN A 51 -4.57 -4.31 15.35
C ASN A 51 -3.94 -3.10 14.66
N ALA A 52 -3.32 -3.33 13.51
CA ALA A 52 -2.68 -2.28 12.74
C ALA A 52 -3.69 -1.24 12.23
N TYR A 53 -3.25 0.00 12.16
CA TYR A 53 -4.00 1.09 11.53
C TYR A 53 -3.06 1.75 10.51
N LEU A 54 -3.30 1.48 9.23
CA LEU A 54 -2.42 1.91 8.15
C LEU A 54 -3.17 2.76 7.14
N TYR A 55 -2.49 3.75 6.61
CA TYR A 55 -3.03 4.65 5.60
C TYR A 55 -2.16 4.55 4.34
N ILE A 56 -2.76 4.21 3.20
CA ILE A 56 -2.06 4.15 1.93
C ILE A 56 -1.98 5.55 1.37
N ASP A 57 -0.76 6.06 1.26
CA ASP A 57 -0.51 7.41 0.76
C ASP A 57 -0.43 7.42 -0.77
N TYR A 58 0.27 6.43 -1.34
CA TYR A 58 0.48 6.40 -2.78
C TYR A 58 0.83 4.99 -3.24
N MET A 59 0.30 4.60 -4.39
CA MET A 59 0.70 3.36 -5.08
C MET A 59 0.97 3.68 -6.52
N LYS A 60 2.02 3.08 -7.06
CA LYS A 60 2.35 3.23 -8.47
C LYS A 60 2.90 1.94 -9.03
N THR A 61 2.50 1.62 -10.25
CA THR A 61 3.07 0.53 -11.04
C THR A 61 3.64 1.14 -12.31
N ARG A 62 4.83 0.71 -12.72
CA ARG A 62 5.41 1.14 -13.99
C ARG A 62 4.45 0.84 -15.12
N ARG A 63 4.40 1.74 -16.10
CA ARG A 63 3.47 1.67 -17.22
C ARG A 63 3.51 0.32 -17.95
N GLU A 64 4.71 -0.18 -18.23
CA GLU A 64 4.92 -1.45 -18.94
C GLU A 64 4.53 -2.68 -18.12
N HIS A 65 4.30 -2.50 -16.84
CA HIS A 65 3.89 -3.57 -15.92
C HIS A 65 2.44 -3.43 -15.42
N LYS A 66 1.72 -2.44 -15.90
CA LYS A 66 0.31 -2.28 -15.54
C LYS A 66 -0.52 -3.45 -16.06
N GLN A 67 -1.57 -3.79 -15.31
CA GLN A 67 -2.50 -4.88 -15.62
C GLN A 67 -1.85 -6.27 -15.60
N LYS A 68 -0.67 -6.40 -14.99
CA LYS A 68 -0.01 -7.70 -14.77
C LYS A 68 -0.12 -8.17 -13.32
N GLY A 69 -1.02 -7.55 -12.56
CA GLY A 69 -1.24 -7.94 -11.18
C GLY A 69 -0.24 -7.39 -10.17
N VAL A 70 0.62 -6.45 -10.57
CA VAL A 70 1.64 -5.89 -9.67
C VAL A 70 1.00 -5.15 -8.50
N ALA A 71 0.00 -4.30 -8.76
CA ALA A 71 -0.69 -3.56 -7.71
C ALA A 71 -1.39 -4.50 -6.72
N THR A 72 -2.04 -5.54 -7.23
CA THR A 72 -2.70 -6.55 -6.39
C THR A 72 -1.68 -7.27 -5.51
N LYS A 73 -0.54 -7.66 -6.06
CA LYS A 73 0.52 -8.33 -5.31
C LYS A 73 1.14 -7.41 -4.26
N LEU A 74 1.36 -6.13 -4.61
CA LEU A 74 1.84 -5.15 -3.64
C LEU A 74 0.88 -5.00 -2.47
N LEU A 75 -0.41 -4.88 -2.75
CA LEU A 75 -1.41 -4.75 -1.71
C LEU A 75 -1.49 -6.01 -0.84
N ASP A 76 -1.50 -7.20 -1.46
CA ASP A 76 -1.51 -8.46 -0.72
C ASP A 76 -0.29 -8.60 0.18
N GLU A 77 0.89 -8.27 -0.33
CA GLU A 77 2.11 -8.33 0.45
C GLU A 77 2.11 -7.32 1.59
N PHE A 78 1.59 -6.13 1.31
CA PHE A 78 1.45 -5.07 2.30
C PHE A 78 0.56 -5.52 3.48
N ILE A 79 -0.61 -6.05 3.18
CA ILE A 79 -1.54 -6.52 4.22
C ILE A 79 -0.94 -7.70 5.00
N LYS A 80 -0.35 -8.65 4.29
CA LYS A 80 0.24 -9.84 4.88
C LYS A 80 1.39 -9.51 5.84
N ARG A 81 2.21 -8.52 5.50
CA ARG A 81 3.37 -8.14 6.32
C ARG A 81 3.01 -7.22 7.48
N PHE A 82 2.14 -6.24 7.23
CA PHE A 82 1.96 -5.13 8.16
C PHE A 82 0.60 -5.10 8.84
N ALA A 83 -0.39 -5.80 8.30
CA ALA A 83 -1.74 -5.82 8.84
C ALA A 83 -2.40 -7.18 8.67
N PRO A 84 -1.77 -8.28 9.15
CA PRO A 84 -2.28 -9.63 8.90
C PRO A 84 -3.53 -9.97 9.71
N ASN A 85 -3.77 -9.28 10.82
CA ASN A 85 -4.83 -9.67 11.74
C ASN A 85 -6.19 -9.14 11.31
N PRO A 86 -7.26 -9.94 11.44
CA PRO A 86 -8.63 -9.46 11.28
C PRO A 86 -8.88 -8.25 12.18
N GLY A 87 -9.62 -7.29 11.68
CA GLY A 87 -9.88 -6.03 12.39
C GLY A 87 -8.86 -4.94 12.11
N SER A 88 -7.76 -5.24 11.41
CA SER A 88 -6.82 -4.21 10.97
C SER A 88 -7.49 -3.22 10.04
N ILE A 89 -7.11 -1.96 10.16
CA ILE A 89 -7.66 -0.88 9.35
C ILE A 89 -6.68 -0.53 8.24
N ILE A 90 -7.15 -0.58 7.01
CA ILE A 90 -6.41 -0.15 5.82
C ILE A 90 -7.22 0.99 5.19
N ASN A 91 -6.72 2.20 5.27
CA ASN A 91 -7.42 3.36 4.75
C ASN A 91 -6.77 3.82 3.43
N PHE A 92 -7.55 3.75 2.36
CA PHE A 92 -7.12 4.21 1.03
C PHE A 92 -7.29 5.73 0.87
N GLY A 93 -7.97 6.39 1.81
CA GLY A 93 -8.25 7.82 1.73
C GLY A 93 -9.15 8.18 0.56
N LYS A 94 -8.85 9.30 -0.07
CA LYS A 94 -9.57 9.75 -1.28
C LYS A 94 -8.99 9.07 -2.50
N ILE A 95 -9.78 8.26 -3.16
CA ILE A 95 -9.36 7.46 -4.31
C ILE A 95 -9.59 8.25 -5.58
N GLN A 96 -8.52 8.58 -6.28
CA GLN A 96 -8.52 9.58 -7.35
C GLN A 96 -8.72 9.01 -8.77
N ASN A 97 -8.66 7.69 -8.93
CA ASN A 97 -8.78 7.08 -10.25
C ASN A 97 -9.46 5.72 -10.20
N ALA A 98 -9.92 5.27 -11.38
CA ALA A 98 -10.68 4.04 -11.51
C ALA A 98 -9.87 2.78 -11.17
N ASP A 99 -8.59 2.75 -11.54
CA ASP A 99 -7.73 1.60 -11.28
C ASP A 99 -7.57 1.37 -9.77
N MET A 100 -7.33 2.44 -9.04
CA MET A 100 -7.19 2.39 -7.60
C MET A 100 -8.51 2.02 -6.92
N PHE A 101 -9.62 2.53 -7.44
CA PHE A 101 -10.93 2.20 -6.91
C PHE A 101 -11.27 0.72 -7.12
N SER A 102 -10.92 0.17 -8.29
CA SER A 102 -11.09 -1.26 -8.56
C SER A 102 -10.28 -2.10 -7.57
N LEU A 103 -9.05 -1.71 -7.30
CA LEU A 103 -8.20 -2.40 -6.33
C LEU A 103 -8.80 -2.36 -4.93
N PHE A 104 -9.33 -1.21 -4.53
CA PHE A 104 -10.02 -1.02 -3.26
C PHE A 104 -11.25 -1.94 -3.13
N GLU A 105 -12.08 -2.00 -4.17
CA GLU A 105 -13.26 -2.87 -4.17
C GLU A 105 -12.89 -4.34 -4.05
N LYS A 106 -11.87 -4.77 -4.79
CA LYS A 106 -11.36 -6.15 -4.73
C LYS A 106 -10.78 -6.46 -3.35
N ALA A 107 -10.11 -5.49 -2.73
CA ALA A 107 -9.57 -5.67 -1.39
C ALA A 107 -10.67 -5.90 -0.36
N LYS A 108 -11.78 -5.19 -0.46
CA LYS A 108 -12.92 -5.41 0.44
C LYS A 108 -13.49 -6.82 0.31
N GLU A 109 -13.53 -7.35 -0.89
CA GLU A 109 -14.01 -8.72 -1.12
C GLU A 109 -13.02 -9.76 -0.60
N LYS A 110 -11.74 -9.54 -0.80
CA LYS A 110 -10.68 -10.48 -0.43
C LYS A 110 -10.40 -10.51 1.06
N TYR A 111 -10.54 -9.36 1.72
CA TYR A 111 -10.26 -9.21 3.15
C TYR A 111 -11.51 -8.73 3.90
N PRO A 112 -12.57 -9.57 3.95
CA PRO A 112 -13.85 -9.14 4.54
C PRO A 112 -13.77 -8.87 6.05
N ASP A 113 -12.78 -9.42 6.74
CA ASP A 113 -12.62 -9.24 8.18
C ASP A 113 -11.72 -8.05 8.53
N HIS A 114 -11.11 -7.43 7.53
CA HIS A 114 -10.37 -6.18 7.70
C HIS A 114 -11.31 -4.99 7.52
N GLN A 115 -10.94 -3.87 8.08
CA GLN A 115 -11.65 -2.61 7.86
C GLN A 115 -10.96 -1.87 6.70
N ILE A 116 -11.42 -2.14 5.49
CA ILE A 116 -10.89 -1.51 4.28
C ILE A 116 -11.73 -0.26 4.02
N MET A 117 -11.11 0.91 4.18
CA MET A 117 -11.79 2.20 4.12
C MET A 117 -11.28 3.02 2.93
N GLY A 118 -12.15 3.85 2.40
CA GLY A 118 -11.79 4.73 1.29
C GLY A 118 -13.01 5.43 0.74
N ALA A 119 -12.80 6.50 -0.02
CA ALA A 119 -13.87 7.27 -0.63
C ALA A 119 -13.51 7.58 -2.09
N LYS A 120 -14.44 7.27 -2.99
CA LYS A 120 -14.31 7.61 -4.40
C LYS A 120 -14.26 9.13 -4.57
N ASN A 121 -13.23 9.65 -5.22
CA ASN A 121 -13.02 11.09 -5.43
C ASN A 121 -12.68 11.39 -6.88
N PHE A 122 -13.44 10.82 -7.81
CA PHE A 122 -13.30 11.05 -9.26
C PHE A 122 -14.63 10.78 -9.93
N GLN A 123 -14.72 11.22 -11.18
CA GLN A 123 -15.93 10.97 -11.99
C GLN A 123 -15.73 9.87 -13.01
#